data_16b9ab6b6492acec070ea1186ce52e3c
#
_entry.id   16b9ab6b6492acec070ea1186ce52e3c
#
_cell.length_a   1.000
_cell.length_b   1.000
_cell.length_c   1.000
_cell.angle_alpha   90.00
_cell.angle_beta   90.00
_cell.angle_gamma   90.00
#
_symmetry.space_group_name_H-M   'P 1'
#
loop_
_entity.id
_entity.type
_entity.pdbx_description
1 polymer ?
#
loop_
_entity_poly.entity_id
_entity_poly.type
_entity_poly.pdbx_seq_one_letter_code
_entity_poly.pdbx_strand_id
1 'polypeptide(L)'
;QKSVVLAGDSADKLIVSARVAGGTRDRDGLALFLVDAGASGLTRRGYATQDGMRAADLTLSGVRVAPGDVIGEPGKAYPVIERVVDETIAALSAEAVGAMAALHELTVDYLKTRKQFGVPIGSFQVLQHRAVDMFTALEQARSMALYATMMAGEADPTERRRAISAAKVQIGRSARFVGEQAIQLHGGIGMTMEYKAGHYFKRLTMIDLAFGDADHHLRQLAKLGGLIDAAA
;
A
#
# COMPACT_ATOMS: atom_id res chain seq x y z
N GLN A 1 12.30 6.93 -17.64
CA GLN A 1 11.04 6.20 -17.59
C GLN A 1 10.59 6.03 -16.15
N LYS A 2 9.27 6.12 -15.91
CA LYS A 2 8.60 5.81 -14.65
C LYS A 2 7.46 4.84 -14.93
N SER A 3 7.32 3.82 -14.11
CA SER A 3 6.28 2.81 -14.28
C SER A 3 5.32 2.83 -13.09
N VAL A 4 4.08 2.44 -13.34
CA VAL A 4 3.01 2.33 -12.35
C VAL A 4 2.81 3.64 -11.57
N VAL A 5 2.82 4.77 -12.28
CA VAL A 5 2.54 6.07 -11.67
C VAL A 5 1.05 6.17 -11.42
N LEU A 6 0.64 6.12 -10.15
CA LEU A 6 -0.77 6.19 -9.76
C LEU A 6 -1.37 7.51 -10.24
N ALA A 7 -2.57 7.45 -10.85
CA ALA A 7 -3.25 8.57 -11.49
C ALA A 7 -2.41 9.32 -12.55
N GLY A 8 -1.31 8.73 -13.04
CA GLY A 8 -0.39 9.38 -13.97
C GLY A 8 -0.99 9.70 -15.34
N ASP A 9 -2.11 9.09 -15.71
CA ASP A 9 -2.86 9.36 -16.93
C ASP A 9 -3.86 10.53 -16.81
N SER A 10 -4.27 10.88 -15.59
CA SER A 10 -5.26 11.90 -15.31
C SER A 10 -4.71 13.13 -14.57
N ALA A 11 -3.50 13.06 -14.05
CA ALA A 11 -2.87 14.18 -13.35
C ALA A 11 -2.56 15.35 -14.30
N ASP A 12 -2.74 16.57 -13.84
CA ASP A 12 -2.37 17.80 -14.55
C ASP A 12 -0.90 18.14 -14.37
N LYS A 13 -0.33 17.76 -13.22
CA LYS A 13 1.08 17.93 -12.89
C LYS A 13 1.65 16.67 -12.24
N LEU A 14 2.93 16.44 -12.48
CA LEU A 14 3.66 15.26 -12.03
C LEU A 14 4.87 15.68 -11.22
N ILE A 15 5.04 15.15 -10.02
CA ILE A 15 6.28 15.26 -9.29
C ILE A 15 7.20 14.10 -9.72
N VAL A 16 8.31 14.47 -10.37
CA VAL A 16 9.23 13.48 -10.96
C VAL A 16 10.55 13.53 -10.22
N SER A 17 10.96 12.40 -9.65
CA SER A 17 12.32 12.25 -9.14
C SER A 17 13.29 11.94 -10.28
N ALA A 18 14.45 12.60 -10.32
CA ALA A 18 15.50 12.26 -11.26
C ALA A 18 16.88 12.37 -10.59
N ARG A 19 17.83 11.61 -11.14
CA ARG A 19 19.22 11.65 -10.68
C ARG A 19 19.96 12.76 -11.40
N VAL A 20 20.61 13.62 -10.61
CA VAL A 20 21.42 14.74 -11.12
C VAL A 20 22.91 14.53 -10.85
N ALA A 21 23.28 13.63 -9.92
CA ALA A 21 24.67 13.31 -9.59
C ALA A 21 24.76 11.91 -8.96
N GLY A 22 25.96 11.37 -8.83
CA GLY A 22 26.26 10.10 -8.16
C GLY A 22 25.88 8.85 -8.96
N GLY A 23 26.08 7.68 -8.36
CA GLY A 23 25.76 6.37 -8.91
C GLY A 23 24.28 6.02 -8.82
N THR A 24 23.85 5.00 -9.55
CA THR A 24 22.43 4.61 -9.69
C THR A 24 21.73 4.30 -8.35
N ARG A 25 22.49 3.83 -7.36
CA ARG A 25 21.94 3.40 -6.05
C ARG A 25 22.27 4.36 -4.91
N ASP A 26 22.97 5.46 -5.18
CA ASP A 26 23.31 6.42 -4.15
C ASP A 26 22.05 7.13 -3.64
N ARG A 27 21.98 7.36 -2.34
CA ARG A 27 20.89 8.13 -1.73
C ARG A 27 21.00 9.61 -2.09
N ASP A 28 22.21 10.16 -2.10
CA ASP A 28 22.49 11.51 -2.56
C ASP A 28 22.45 11.61 -4.09
N GLY A 29 22.24 12.80 -4.60
CA GLY A 29 22.19 13.06 -6.03
C GLY A 29 20.82 12.89 -6.68
N LEU A 30 19.73 12.81 -5.88
CA LEU A 30 18.35 12.87 -6.37
C LEU A 30 17.79 14.28 -6.26
N ALA A 31 17.00 14.68 -7.27
CA ALA A 31 16.24 15.93 -7.27
C ALA A 31 14.76 15.63 -7.59
N LEU A 32 13.88 16.54 -7.18
CA LEU A 32 12.45 16.51 -7.50
C LEU A 32 12.10 17.67 -8.42
N PHE A 33 11.28 17.38 -9.41
CA PHE A 33 10.84 18.33 -10.43
C PHE A 33 9.32 18.30 -10.55
N LEU A 34 8.70 19.47 -10.62
CA LEU A 34 7.30 19.60 -11.01
C LEU A 34 7.25 19.66 -12.53
N VAL A 35 6.56 18.70 -13.13
CA VAL A 35 6.44 18.59 -14.59
C VAL A 35 4.97 18.73 -14.97
N ASP A 36 4.68 19.62 -15.91
CA ASP A 36 3.37 19.78 -16.49
C ASP A 36 3.00 18.51 -17.30
N ALA A 37 1.77 18.06 -17.20
CA ALA A 37 1.30 16.88 -17.90
C ALA A 37 1.26 17.04 -19.42
N GLY A 38 1.26 18.27 -19.92
CA GLY A 38 1.38 18.63 -21.34
C GLY A 38 2.79 18.94 -21.80
N ALA A 39 3.82 18.73 -20.95
CA ALA A 39 5.19 19.08 -21.28
C ALA A 39 5.69 18.36 -22.54
N SER A 40 6.38 19.09 -23.43
CA SER A 40 7.01 18.51 -24.61
C SER A 40 8.05 17.47 -24.18
N GLY A 41 8.03 16.30 -24.83
CA GLY A 41 8.92 15.18 -24.50
C GLY A 41 8.39 14.24 -23.40
N LEU A 42 7.20 14.52 -22.83
CA LEU A 42 6.49 13.59 -21.94
C LEU A 42 5.47 12.77 -22.75
N THR A 43 5.56 11.45 -22.64
CA THR A 43 4.55 10.51 -23.15
C THR A 43 3.97 9.71 -21.99
N ARG A 44 2.64 9.57 -21.95
CA ARG A 44 1.90 8.85 -20.92
C ARG A 44 1.12 7.70 -21.53
N ARG A 45 1.28 6.48 -21.01
CA ARG A 45 0.50 5.31 -21.39
C ARG A 45 -0.33 4.87 -20.19
N GLY A 46 -1.59 5.27 -20.16
CA GLY A 46 -2.53 4.94 -19.08
C GLY A 46 -3.06 3.51 -19.18
N TYR A 47 -3.35 2.90 -18.03
CA TYR A 47 -4.00 1.60 -17.90
C TYR A 47 -4.71 1.48 -16.55
N ALA A 48 -5.68 0.54 -16.46
CA ALA A 48 -6.31 0.17 -15.22
C ALA A 48 -5.43 -0.80 -14.43
N THR A 49 -5.37 -0.64 -13.11
CA THR A 49 -4.77 -1.62 -12.19
C THR A 49 -5.78 -2.70 -11.80
N GLN A 50 -5.31 -3.79 -11.18
CA GLN A 50 -6.15 -4.93 -10.83
C GLN A 50 -7.32 -4.58 -9.89
N ASP A 51 -7.14 -3.58 -9.04
CA ASP A 51 -8.15 -3.07 -8.10
C ASP A 51 -9.10 -2.02 -8.71
N GLY A 52 -9.00 -1.78 -10.01
CA GLY A 52 -9.83 -0.81 -10.73
C GLY A 52 -9.36 0.64 -10.65
N MET A 53 -8.25 0.91 -9.97
CA MET A 53 -7.60 2.22 -10.00
C MET A 53 -6.91 2.45 -11.35
N ARG A 54 -6.37 3.64 -11.55
CA ARG A 54 -5.66 3.98 -12.78
C ARG A 54 -4.19 4.30 -12.50
N ALA A 55 -3.34 3.88 -13.43
CA ALA A 55 -1.92 4.19 -13.42
C ALA A 55 -1.43 4.49 -14.85
N ALA A 56 -0.23 5.01 -14.98
CA ALA A 56 0.44 5.20 -16.26
C ALA A 56 1.92 4.85 -16.19
N ASP A 57 2.46 4.42 -17.32
CA ASP A 57 3.89 4.47 -17.59
C ASP A 57 4.22 5.81 -18.25
N LEU A 58 5.27 6.44 -17.74
CA LEU A 58 5.74 7.74 -18.21
C LEU A 58 7.10 7.57 -18.90
N THR A 59 7.21 8.09 -20.11
CA THR A 59 8.50 8.24 -20.80
C THR A 59 8.82 9.74 -20.89
N LEU A 60 9.98 10.12 -20.39
CA LEU A 60 10.45 11.50 -20.42
C LEU A 60 11.73 11.57 -21.27
N SER A 61 11.69 12.33 -22.36
CA SER A 61 12.80 12.49 -23.28
C SER A 61 12.98 13.97 -23.62
N GLY A 62 14.04 14.57 -23.13
CA GLY A 62 14.35 15.99 -23.37
C GLY A 62 13.34 16.97 -22.73
N VAL A 63 12.58 16.52 -21.72
CA VAL A 63 11.65 17.40 -20.97
C VAL A 63 12.45 18.50 -20.28
N ARG A 64 12.07 19.75 -20.53
CA ARG A 64 12.70 20.92 -19.92
C ARG A 64 11.88 21.35 -18.72
N VAL A 65 12.57 21.64 -17.62
CA VAL A 65 11.97 22.11 -16.37
C VAL A 65 12.54 23.49 -16.05
N ALA A 66 11.68 24.45 -15.72
CA ALA A 66 12.10 25.78 -15.33
C ALA A 66 12.76 25.75 -13.90
N PRO A 67 13.67 26.68 -13.57
CA PRO A 67 14.27 26.73 -12.25
C PRO A 67 13.25 26.82 -11.11
N GLY A 68 12.11 27.50 -11.32
CA GLY A 68 11.03 27.62 -10.34
C GLY A 68 10.21 26.34 -10.11
N ASP A 69 10.37 25.33 -10.96
CA ASP A 69 9.70 24.03 -10.84
C ASP A 69 10.59 22.95 -10.20
N VAL A 70 11.77 23.34 -9.70
CA VAL A 70 12.63 22.46 -8.90
C VAL A 70 12.15 22.48 -7.46
N ILE A 71 11.83 21.32 -6.91
CA ILE A 71 11.32 21.18 -5.53
C ILE A 71 12.50 20.89 -4.60
N GLY A 72 12.77 21.83 -3.68
CA GLY A 72 13.87 21.71 -2.72
C GLY A 72 15.26 21.90 -3.33
N GLU A 73 16.28 21.36 -2.67
CA GLU A 73 17.66 21.44 -3.10
C GLU A 73 18.02 20.27 -4.05
N PRO A 74 18.45 20.54 -5.29
CA PRO A 74 18.87 19.49 -6.21
C PRO A 74 19.98 18.62 -5.61
N GLY A 75 19.82 17.32 -5.73
CA GLY A 75 20.76 16.35 -5.16
C GLY A 75 20.39 15.87 -3.76
N LYS A 76 19.53 16.57 -3.02
CA LYS A 76 19.15 16.25 -1.62
C LYS A 76 17.68 15.83 -1.44
N ALA A 77 17.04 15.33 -2.47
CA ALA A 77 15.62 14.97 -2.41
C ALA A 77 15.34 13.66 -1.67
N TYR A 78 16.33 12.80 -1.45
CA TYR A 78 16.09 11.45 -0.89
C TYR A 78 15.36 11.46 0.47
N PRO A 79 15.75 12.28 1.47
CA PRO A 79 15.05 12.29 2.77
C PRO A 79 13.58 12.74 2.65
N VAL A 80 13.28 13.64 1.72
CA VAL A 80 11.91 14.10 1.46
C VAL A 80 11.08 12.97 0.83
N ILE A 81 11.63 12.28 -0.17
CA ILE A 81 10.96 11.12 -0.80
C ILE A 81 10.69 10.04 0.23
N GLU A 82 11.67 9.73 1.06
CA GLU A 82 11.57 8.72 2.11
C GLU A 82 10.47 9.05 3.10
N ARG A 83 10.39 10.29 3.55
CA ARG A 83 9.32 10.75 4.46
C ARG A 83 7.93 10.67 3.82
N VAL A 84 7.78 11.12 2.58
CA VAL A 84 6.50 11.02 1.85
C VAL A 84 6.06 9.58 1.69
N VAL A 85 6.99 8.66 1.43
CA VAL A 85 6.69 7.22 1.36
C VAL A 85 6.22 6.69 2.73
N ASP A 86 6.89 7.04 3.82
CA ASP A 86 6.49 6.62 5.17
C ASP A 86 5.08 7.13 5.53
N GLU A 87 4.78 8.41 5.26
CA GLU A 87 3.46 9.01 5.49
C GLU A 87 2.38 8.35 4.59
N THR A 88 2.72 8.03 3.34
CA THR A 88 1.82 7.34 2.42
C THR A 88 1.49 5.93 2.90
N ILE A 89 2.48 5.19 3.42
CA ILE A 89 2.26 3.85 4.00
C ILE A 89 1.33 3.94 5.20
N ALA A 90 1.47 4.94 6.07
CA ALA A 90 0.56 5.15 7.19
C ALA A 90 -0.88 5.40 6.73
N ALA A 91 -1.08 6.23 5.71
CA ALA A 91 -2.39 6.48 5.12
C ALA A 91 -3.00 5.23 4.47
N LEU A 92 -2.21 4.47 3.69
CA LEU A 92 -2.65 3.20 3.09
C LEU A 92 -2.96 2.13 4.15
N SER A 93 -2.27 2.16 5.30
CA SER A 93 -2.57 1.27 6.43
C SER A 93 -3.95 1.55 7.01
N ALA A 94 -4.33 2.82 7.14
CA ALA A 94 -5.67 3.22 7.58
C ALA A 94 -6.75 2.82 6.56
N GLU A 95 -6.50 3.01 5.25
CA GLU A 95 -7.39 2.53 4.18
C GLU A 95 -7.58 1.01 4.26
N ALA A 96 -6.50 0.25 4.43
CA ALA A 96 -6.55 -1.21 4.54
C ALA A 96 -7.42 -1.67 5.72
N VAL A 97 -7.31 -1.02 6.88
CA VAL A 97 -8.16 -1.30 8.04
C VAL A 97 -9.63 -1.06 7.72
N GLY A 98 -9.97 0.05 7.06
CA GLY A 98 -11.34 0.34 6.62
C GLY A 98 -11.88 -0.71 5.65
N ALA A 99 -11.07 -1.10 4.67
CA ALA A 99 -11.43 -2.13 3.70
C ALA A 99 -11.61 -3.51 4.35
N MET A 100 -10.72 -3.91 5.27
CA MET A 100 -10.84 -5.17 6.03
C MET A 100 -12.09 -5.17 6.93
N ALA A 101 -12.40 -4.04 7.58
CA ALA A 101 -13.58 -3.91 8.44
C ALA A 101 -14.87 -4.10 7.62
N ALA A 102 -15.00 -3.39 6.51
CA ALA A 102 -16.14 -3.53 5.61
C ALA A 102 -16.27 -4.95 5.02
N LEU A 103 -15.14 -5.57 4.66
CA LEU A 103 -15.12 -6.93 4.14
C LEU A 103 -15.49 -7.97 5.20
N HIS A 104 -15.03 -7.80 6.45
CA HIS A 104 -15.39 -8.65 7.57
C HIS A 104 -16.90 -8.57 7.87
N GLU A 105 -17.46 -7.36 7.97
CA GLU A 105 -18.90 -7.13 8.18
C GLU A 105 -19.73 -7.81 7.08
N LEU A 106 -19.38 -7.56 5.81
CA LEU A 106 -19.99 -8.19 4.65
C LEU A 106 -19.97 -9.72 4.73
N THR A 107 -18.85 -10.28 5.20
CA THR A 107 -18.68 -11.74 5.35
C THR A 107 -19.57 -12.29 6.47
N VAL A 108 -19.59 -11.63 7.62
CA VAL A 108 -20.45 -12.04 8.76
C VAL A 108 -21.92 -12.00 8.39
N ASP A 109 -22.37 -10.98 7.67
CA ASP A 109 -23.75 -10.85 7.20
C ASP A 109 -24.10 -11.95 6.19
N TYR A 110 -23.18 -12.27 5.30
CA TYR A 110 -23.36 -13.39 4.37
C TYR A 110 -23.50 -14.72 5.12
N LEU A 111 -22.67 -15.00 6.13
CA LEU A 111 -22.75 -16.21 6.94
C LEU A 111 -24.09 -16.33 7.68
N LYS A 112 -24.68 -15.22 8.12
CA LYS A 112 -25.99 -15.18 8.79
C LYS A 112 -27.17 -15.40 7.83
N THR A 113 -27.04 -14.98 6.59
CA THR A 113 -28.14 -14.95 5.63
C THR A 113 -28.14 -16.11 4.64
N ARG A 114 -26.96 -16.57 4.21
CA ARG A 114 -26.81 -17.66 3.25
C ARG A 114 -27.21 -18.99 3.88
N LYS A 115 -28.14 -19.72 3.25
CA LYS A 115 -28.61 -21.04 3.71
C LYS A 115 -28.03 -22.14 2.82
N GLN A 116 -27.54 -23.18 3.45
CA GLN A 116 -27.19 -24.47 2.85
C GLN A 116 -27.49 -25.58 3.89
N PHE A 117 -27.80 -26.79 3.44
CA PHE A 117 -28.14 -27.93 4.32
C PHE A 117 -29.31 -27.62 5.28
N GLY A 118 -30.23 -26.75 4.86
CA GLY A 118 -31.41 -26.38 5.63
C GLY A 118 -31.21 -25.29 6.70
N VAL A 119 -29.97 -24.80 6.92
CA VAL A 119 -29.65 -23.83 7.96
C VAL A 119 -28.82 -22.68 7.41
N PRO A 120 -28.73 -21.51 8.09
CA PRO A 120 -27.72 -20.50 7.79
C PRO A 120 -26.31 -21.10 7.92
N ILE A 121 -25.43 -20.82 6.97
CA ILE A 121 -24.08 -21.41 6.99
C ILE A 121 -23.25 -20.94 8.19
N GLY A 122 -23.55 -19.79 8.79
CA GLY A 122 -22.95 -19.31 10.03
C GLY A 122 -23.26 -20.16 11.27
N SER A 123 -24.17 -21.15 11.18
CA SER A 123 -24.37 -22.13 12.26
C SER A 123 -23.25 -23.18 12.32
N PHE A 124 -22.43 -23.32 11.28
CA PHE A 124 -21.31 -24.23 11.28
C PHE A 124 -20.12 -23.65 12.03
N GLN A 125 -19.69 -24.30 13.10
CA GLN A 125 -18.66 -23.83 14.02
C GLN A 125 -17.33 -23.49 13.31
N VAL A 126 -16.94 -24.28 12.30
CA VAL A 126 -15.71 -24.02 11.53
C VAL A 126 -15.73 -22.65 10.81
N LEU A 127 -16.91 -22.20 10.35
CA LEU A 127 -17.05 -20.89 9.69
C LEU A 127 -17.07 -19.76 10.73
N GLN A 128 -17.63 -20.01 11.92
CA GLN A 128 -17.57 -19.07 13.05
C GLN A 128 -16.12 -18.82 13.48
N HIS A 129 -15.30 -19.88 13.63
CA HIS A 129 -13.90 -19.76 13.99
C HIS A 129 -13.12 -18.93 12.96
N ARG A 130 -13.32 -19.18 11.67
CA ARG A 130 -12.69 -18.37 10.61
C ARG A 130 -13.08 -16.90 10.66
N ALA A 131 -14.35 -16.59 10.94
CA ALA A 131 -14.81 -15.22 11.09
C ALA A 131 -14.17 -14.52 12.31
N VAL A 132 -13.98 -15.26 13.42
CA VAL A 132 -13.27 -14.76 14.61
C VAL A 132 -11.79 -14.52 14.31
N ASP A 133 -11.13 -15.42 13.59
CA ASP A 133 -9.73 -15.25 13.19
C ASP A 133 -9.55 -14.02 12.28
N MET A 134 -10.50 -13.78 11.34
CA MET A 134 -10.52 -12.55 10.53
C MET A 134 -10.67 -11.30 11.40
N PHE A 135 -11.55 -11.33 12.40
CA PHE A 135 -11.73 -10.22 13.35
C PHE A 135 -10.46 -9.94 14.14
N THR A 136 -9.81 -11.00 14.64
CA THR A 136 -8.53 -10.87 15.37
C THR A 136 -7.45 -10.23 14.49
N ALA A 137 -7.31 -10.68 13.25
CA ALA A 137 -6.36 -10.10 12.30
C ALA A 137 -6.66 -8.62 11.98
N LEU A 138 -7.94 -8.25 11.88
CA LEU A 138 -8.40 -6.87 11.70
C LEU A 138 -8.03 -6.00 12.89
N GLU A 139 -8.26 -6.45 14.12
CA GLU A 139 -7.95 -5.65 15.33
C GLU A 139 -6.44 -5.48 15.55
N GLN A 140 -5.63 -6.48 15.22
CA GLN A 140 -4.18 -6.35 15.17
C GLN A 140 -3.74 -5.30 14.13
N ALA A 141 -4.33 -5.35 12.94
CA ALA A 141 -4.07 -4.37 11.89
C ALA A 141 -4.48 -2.95 12.31
N ARG A 142 -5.63 -2.80 12.99
CA ARG A 142 -6.11 -1.52 13.52
C ARG A 142 -5.11 -0.91 14.50
N SER A 143 -4.61 -1.70 15.43
CA SER A 143 -3.59 -1.26 16.40
C SER A 143 -2.31 -0.79 15.70
N MET A 144 -1.86 -1.53 14.70
CA MET A 144 -0.66 -1.17 13.94
C MET A 144 -0.85 0.02 13.01
N ALA A 145 -2.04 0.24 12.46
CA ALA A 145 -2.34 1.45 11.69
C ALA A 145 -2.34 2.71 12.56
N LEU A 146 -2.87 2.62 13.78
CA LEU A 146 -2.78 3.71 14.77
C LEU A 146 -1.33 4.00 15.14
N TYR A 147 -0.53 2.96 15.39
CA TYR A 147 0.90 3.10 15.64
C TYR A 147 1.64 3.76 14.47
N ALA A 148 1.38 3.33 13.23
CA ALA A 148 1.95 3.96 12.04
C ALA A 148 1.57 5.45 11.93
N THR A 149 0.31 5.78 12.21
CA THR A 149 -0.17 7.17 12.17
C THR A 149 0.55 8.05 13.19
N MET A 150 0.74 7.55 14.41
CA MET A 150 1.49 8.27 15.46
C MET A 150 2.95 8.47 15.05
N MET A 151 3.58 7.42 14.53
CA MET A 151 5.01 7.41 14.19
C MET A 151 5.33 8.08 12.86
N ALA A 152 4.35 8.36 12.00
CA ALA A 152 4.56 9.11 10.76
C ALA A 152 5.11 10.53 11.02
N GLY A 153 4.80 11.11 12.19
CA GLY A 153 5.34 12.39 12.64
C GLY A 153 6.71 12.32 13.33
N GLU A 154 7.26 11.13 13.57
CA GLU A 154 8.54 10.96 14.29
C GLU A 154 9.68 11.67 13.54
N ALA A 155 10.47 12.43 14.27
CA ALA A 155 11.57 13.23 13.74
C ALA A 155 12.77 12.37 13.35
N ASP A 156 13.09 11.33 14.13
CA ASP A 156 14.13 10.37 13.81
C ASP A 156 13.72 9.47 12.63
N PRO A 157 14.38 9.57 11.48
CA PRO A 157 14.03 8.77 10.31
C PRO A 157 14.20 7.27 10.53
N THR A 158 15.09 6.85 11.43
CA THR A 158 15.33 5.43 11.71
C THR A 158 14.18 4.83 12.51
N GLU A 159 13.75 5.51 13.57
CA GLU A 159 12.63 5.09 14.41
C GLU A 159 11.31 5.16 13.63
N ARG A 160 11.08 6.23 12.88
CA ARG A 160 9.93 6.33 11.97
C ARG A 160 9.87 5.15 11.00
N ARG A 161 10.96 4.86 10.29
CA ARG A 161 11.02 3.76 9.33
C ARG A 161 10.83 2.40 9.99
N ARG A 162 11.39 2.19 11.18
CA ARG A 162 11.20 0.97 11.95
C ARG A 162 9.71 0.75 12.25
N ALA A 163 9.03 1.76 12.76
CA ALA A 163 7.61 1.70 13.10
C ALA A 163 6.72 1.49 11.86
N ILE A 164 6.95 2.24 10.79
CA ILE A 164 6.21 2.13 9.52
C ILE A 164 6.42 0.76 8.89
N SER A 165 7.65 0.24 8.90
CA SER A 165 7.92 -1.11 8.37
C SER A 165 7.24 -2.20 9.20
N ALA A 166 7.25 -2.09 10.54
CA ALA A 166 6.55 -3.03 11.42
C ALA A 166 5.03 -3.02 11.15
N ALA A 167 4.45 -1.83 11.03
CA ALA A 167 3.04 -1.69 10.68
C ALA A 167 2.74 -2.30 9.31
N LYS A 168 3.53 -2.03 8.30
CA LYS A 168 3.32 -2.54 6.93
C LYS A 168 3.38 -4.07 6.87
N VAL A 169 4.26 -4.72 7.65
CA VAL A 169 4.30 -6.18 7.79
C VAL A 169 2.96 -6.71 8.32
N GLN A 170 2.46 -6.15 9.41
CA GLN A 170 1.20 -6.61 10.01
C GLN A 170 0.02 -6.32 9.09
N ILE A 171 -0.06 -5.11 8.52
CA ILE A 171 -1.11 -4.72 7.59
C ILE A 171 -1.15 -5.64 6.37
N GLY A 172 -0.01 -5.90 5.73
CA GLY A 172 0.05 -6.77 4.55
C GLY A 172 -0.41 -8.19 4.86
N ARG A 173 0.06 -8.78 5.97
CA ARG A 173 -0.35 -10.13 6.40
C ARG A 173 -1.82 -10.21 6.75
N SER A 174 -2.35 -9.24 7.52
CA SER A 174 -3.76 -9.18 7.88
C SER A 174 -4.65 -8.97 6.66
N ALA A 175 -4.28 -8.05 5.76
CA ALA A 175 -5.01 -7.75 4.54
C ALA A 175 -5.15 -8.98 3.63
N ARG A 176 -4.06 -9.70 3.44
CA ARG A 176 -4.05 -10.95 2.68
C ARG A 176 -4.92 -12.01 3.35
N PHE A 177 -4.73 -12.25 4.65
CA PHE A 177 -5.48 -13.25 5.40
C PHE A 177 -6.99 -12.96 5.38
N VAL A 178 -7.41 -11.74 5.75
CA VAL A 178 -8.82 -11.35 5.77
C VAL A 178 -9.43 -11.43 4.37
N GLY A 179 -8.71 -10.99 3.34
CA GLY A 179 -9.15 -11.07 1.96
C GLY A 179 -9.37 -12.50 1.47
N GLU A 180 -8.39 -13.39 1.68
CA GLU A 180 -8.46 -14.80 1.29
C GLU A 180 -9.59 -15.55 2.04
N GLN A 181 -9.72 -15.30 3.37
CA GLN A 181 -10.79 -15.91 4.16
C GLN A 181 -12.17 -15.42 3.73
N ALA A 182 -12.33 -14.15 3.43
CA ALA A 182 -13.59 -13.60 2.94
C ALA A 182 -14.01 -14.27 1.62
N ILE A 183 -13.11 -14.35 0.63
CA ILE A 183 -13.41 -15.05 -0.64
C ILE A 183 -13.82 -16.49 -0.38
N GLN A 184 -13.10 -17.22 0.47
CA GLN A 184 -13.40 -18.60 0.82
C GLN A 184 -14.79 -18.74 1.47
N LEU A 185 -15.14 -17.85 2.41
CA LEU A 185 -16.40 -17.90 3.15
C LEU A 185 -17.62 -17.51 2.29
N HIS A 186 -17.44 -16.71 1.25
CA HIS A 186 -18.48 -16.41 0.27
C HIS A 186 -18.63 -17.52 -0.79
N GLY A 187 -17.61 -18.36 -0.98
CA GLY A 187 -17.62 -19.40 -2.01
C GLY A 187 -17.72 -18.81 -3.42
N GLY A 188 -18.50 -19.42 -4.30
CA GLY A 188 -18.57 -19.02 -5.71
C GLY A 188 -18.91 -17.57 -5.96
N ILE A 189 -19.79 -16.94 -5.16
CA ILE A 189 -20.16 -15.53 -5.34
C ILE A 189 -18.98 -14.59 -5.04
N GLY A 190 -18.07 -14.96 -4.12
CA GLY A 190 -16.88 -14.18 -3.82
C GLY A 190 -15.90 -14.03 -4.99
N MET A 191 -15.99 -14.92 -5.98
CA MET A 191 -15.16 -14.90 -7.18
C MET A 191 -15.79 -14.09 -8.34
N THR A 192 -17.02 -13.62 -8.19
CA THR A 192 -17.70 -12.87 -9.24
C THR A 192 -17.33 -11.39 -9.20
N MET A 193 -17.42 -10.72 -10.36
CA MET A 193 -17.19 -9.28 -10.47
C MET A 193 -18.36 -8.43 -9.94
N GLU A 194 -19.51 -9.05 -9.70
CA GLU A 194 -20.74 -8.38 -9.27
C GLU A 194 -20.76 -8.19 -7.75
N TYR A 195 -19.97 -8.98 -7.01
CA TYR A 195 -20.00 -8.98 -5.56
C TYR A 195 -18.78 -8.24 -4.96
N LYS A 196 -19.05 -7.40 -3.96
CA LYS A 196 -18.06 -6.46 -3.40
C LYS A 196 -16.82 -7.14 -2.77
N ALA A 197 -16.95 -8.39 -2.28
CA ALA A 197 -15.85 -9.08 -1.61
C ALA A 197 -14.59 -9.16 -2.48
N GLY A 198 -14.75 -9.51 -3.77
CA GLY A 198 -13.65 -9.56 -4.72
C GLY A 198 -12.95 -8.22 -4.95
N HIS A 199 -13.69 -7.11 -4.93
CA HIS A 199 -13.13 -5.77 -5.09
C HIS A 199 -12.30 -5.36 -3.86
N TYR A 200 -12.79 -5.61 -2.64
CA TYR A 200 -12.00 -5.37 -1.42
C TYR A 200 -10.73 -6.21 -1.41
N PHE A 201 -10.82 -7.51 -1.76
CA PHE A 201 -9.65 -8.38 -1.83
C PHE A 201 -8.57 -7.86 -2.80
N LYS A 202 -8.97 -7.44 -4.00
CA LYS A 202 -8.04 -6.84 -4.97
C LYS A 202 -7.39 -5.57 -4.42
N ARG A 203 -8.18 -4.68 -3.80
CA ARG A 203 -7.65 -3.45 -3.21
C ARG A 203 -6.66 -3.74 -2.09
N LEU A 204 -6.98 -4.65 -1.18
CA LEU A 204 -6.10 -5.08 -0.10
C LEU A 204 -4.78 -5.67 -0.63
N THR A 205 -4.85 -6.46 -1.70
CA THR A 205 -3.66 -7.00 -2.39
C THR A 205 -2.78 -5.88 -2.96
N MET A 206 -3.39 -4.88 -3.61
CA MET A 206 -2.64 -3.75 -4.18
C MET A 206 -2.03 -2.85 -3.09
N ILE A 207 -2.70 -2.68 -1.95
CA ILE A 207 -2.14 -1.97 -0.79
C ILE A 207 -0.93 -2.72 -0.22
N ASP A 208 -0.99 -4.06 -0.13
CA ASP A 208 0.19 -4.84 0.31
C ASP A 208 1.39 -4.65 -0.62
N LEU A 209 1.16 -4.68 -1.94
CA LEU A 209 2.24 -4.53 -2.92
C LEU A 209 2.81 -3.09 -2.99
N ALA A 210 1.99 -2.08 -2.71
CA ALA A 210 2.40 -0.68 -2.82
C ALA A 210 3.51 -0.32 -1.82
N PHE A 211 4.57 0.32 -2.30
CA PHE A 211 5.75 0.75 -1.53
C PHE A 211 6.50 -0.40 -0.82
N GLY A 212 6.37 -1.61 -1.32
CA GLY A 212 6.95 -2.83 -0.77
C GLY A 212 5.94 -3.66 0.01
N ASP A 213 5.98 -4.97 -0.19
CA ASP A 213 5.14 -5.95 0.47
C ASP A 213 5.60 -6.27 1.91
N ALA A 214 4.83 -7.10 2.61
CA ALA A 214 5.15 -7.54 3.97
C ALA A 214 6.57 -8.13 4.07
N ASP A 215 7.01 -8.90 3.08
CA ASP A 215 8.35 -9.52 3.09
C ASP A 215 9.46 -8.50 2.84
N HIS A 216 9.22 -7.50 1.99
CA HIS A 216 10.13 -6.38 1.81
C HIS A 216 10.37 -5.64 3.13
N HIS A 217 9.29 -5.27 3.84
CA HIS A 217 9.37 -4.55 5.09
C HIS A 217 9.96 -5.39 6.22
N LEU A 218 9.71 -6.70 6.25
CA LEU A 218 10.37 -7.61 7.18
C LEU A 218 11.90 -7.62 6.98
N ARG A 219 12.35 -7.65 5.72
CA ARG A 219 13.79 -7.52 5.40
C ARG A 219 14.37 -6.15 5.80
N GLN A 220 13.59 -5.06 5.70
CA GLN A 220 14.03 -3.74 6.19
C GLN A 220 14.20 -3.75 7.71
N LEU A 221 13.26 -4.31 8.46
CA LEU A 221 13.36 -4.45 9.91
C LEU A 221 14.60 -5.26 10.32
N ALA A 222 14.85 -6.38 9.65
CA ALA A 222 16.04 -7.19 9.91
C ALA A 222 17.36 -6.41 9.70
N LYS A 223 17.40 -5.52 8.69
CA LYS A 223 18.58 -4.68 8.45
C LYS A 223 18.77 -3.56 9.48
N LEU A 224 17.69 -3.07 10.08
CA LEU A 224 17.74 -2.03 11.10
C LEU A 224 18.17 -2.58 12.47
N GLY A 225 18.29 -3.90 12.60
CA GLY A 225 18.59 -4.58 13.86
C GLY A 225 17.40 -4.57 14.82
N GLY A 226 17.44 -5.34 15.89
CA GLY A 226 16.44 -5.18 16.91
C GLY A 226 16.12 -6.34 17.83
N LEU A 227 16.24 -7.61 17.47
CA LEU A 227 16.00 -8.72 18.38
C LEU A 227 17.29 -9.41 18.84
N ILE A 228 18.34 -9.24 18.07
CA ILE A 228 19.68 -9.73 18.41
C ILE A 228 20.63 -8.63 17.98
N ASP A 229 21.33 -8.01 18.89
CA ASP A 229 22.46 -7.16 18.53
C ASP A 229 23.40 -8.01 17.68
N ALA A 230 23.55 -7.62 16.42
CA ALA A 230 24.61 -8.12 15.58
C ALA A 230 25.93 -7.53 16.10
N ALA A 231 26.19 -7.77 17.37
CA ALA A 231 27.37 -7.31 18.06
C ALA A 231 28.29 -8.51 18.27
N ALA A 232 29.43 -8.27 17.82
CA ALA A 232 30.74 -8.81 18.07
C ALA A 232 31.28 -9.68 16.95
#